data_e86878e494043284d8134c490cbe1613
#
_entry.id   e86878e494043284d8134c490cbe1613
#
_cell.length_a   1.000
_cell.length_b   1.000
_cell.length_c   1.000
_cell.angle_alpha   90.00
_cell.angle_beta   90.00
_cell.angle_gamma   90.00
#
_symmetry.space_group_name_H-M   'P 1'
#
loop_
_entity.id
_entity.type
_entity.pdbx_description
1 polymer ?
#
loop_
_entity_poly.entity_id
_entity_poly.type
_entity_poly.pdbx_seq_one_letter_code
_entity_poly.pdbx_strand_id
1 'polypeptide(L)'
;MKSMLITLVAACLVVGCSQSEPLRLSLIGTNDVHGALLAGENRGGLAAMSGYVNAVRAARQADDGAVLLIDAGDMWQGTLESNITEGASVVAAFNAMQYTAAAIGNHEFDFGPAGPLPIPESKADDPRGALKQRAREAEFPFLAANLIDEATGLPVTWDNVQPSVIVDVENVKVGIIGVMSRNALATTIASNTIGLRIAPLASTIEKEARATRAAGATVVVVTAHAGGECTQFDDPYDLSSCDTRHEIFGVAEALPVGLVDHIFAGHVHEGIAHIVNGISITSSYSRTAAFSRVDLMLDRKRGAVIDKILFPPTPLSMVGSYEGVELTPNPDVAEIANRAAEFAAEFKEQKIGITLETPFELSSDPESALGNLYTDAMLDDVDADISIHVNNGSIRANLPAGELTFGSVYEMSPFDNQLMIVELSGAELRRIISEQAHRGSRRIGFSGMRVSVDCTDTIMSVAMHFNDGREIEDTDSVRVAVTNYLAFGGDNVLRSVMPEGGFDAQPNAPMVRDIILRSLKKRGGSVDTSDFDSSASPRWQLPASMSRECRLLP
;
A
#
# COMPACT_ATOMS: atom_id res chain seq x y z
N MET A 1 -28.69 -93.16 10.33
CA MET A 1 -29.05 -91.90 9.63
C MET A 1 -28.37 -90.72 10.37
N LYS A 2 -27.25 -90.17 9.84
CA LYS A 2 -26.51 -89.09 10.45
C LYS A 2 -26.89 -87.78 9.66
N SER A 3 -27.53 -86.90 10.35
CA SER A 3 -27.92 -85.54 9.78
C SER A 3 -26.72 -84.60 9.84
N MET A 4 -26.28 -84.10 8.72
CA MET A 4 -25.14 -83.15 8.56
C MET A 4 -25.71 -81.74 8.47
N LEU A 5 -25.48 -80.99 9.53
CA LEU A 5 -25.85 -79.55 9.57
C LEU A 5 -24.78 -78.73 8.82
N ILE A 6 -25.16 -78.08 7.74
CA ILE A 6 -24.29 -77.18 7.01
C ILE A 6 -24.54 -75.76 7.57
N THR A 7 -23.55 -75.19 8.24
CA THR A 7 -23.58 -73.85 8.74
C THR A 7 -23.07 -72.90 7.63
N LEU A 8 -23.96 -72.10 7.09
CA LEU A 8 -23.63 -71.06 6.12
C LEU A 8 -23.06 -69.81 6.87
N VAL A 9 -21.77 -69.55 6.74
CA VAL A 9 -21.16 -68.30 7.25
C VAL A 9 -21.34 -67.19 6.17
N ALA A 10 -22.23 -66.27 6.42
CA ALA A 10 -22.37 -65.06 5.58
C ALA A 10 -21.24 -64.04 5.95
N ALA A 11 -20.26 -63.96 5.08
CA ALA A 11 -19.24 -62.86 5.18
C ALA A 11 -19.84 -61.54 4.75
N CYS A 12 -20.20 -60.66 5.69
CA CYS A 12 -20.52 -59.28 5.41
C CYS A 12 -19.24 -58.55 5.00
N LEU A 13 -19.07 -58.27 3.71
CA LEU A 13 -18.09 -57.33 3.21
C LEU A 13 -18.55 -55.93 3.65
N VAL A 14 -17.96 -55.41 4.72
CA VAL A 14 -18.04 -53.98 5.06
C VAL A 14 -17.20 -53.25 4.03
N VAL A 15 -17.82 -52.74 2.96
CA VAL A 15 -17.21 -51.74 2.07
C VAL A 15 -17.16 -50.47 2.89
N GLY A 16 -16.05 -50.28 3.58
CA GLY A 16 -15.73 -48.99 4.18
C GLY A 16 -15.59 -47.97 3.06
N CYS A 17 -16.56 -47.04 2.92
CA CYS A 17 -16.32 -45.81 2.20
C CYS A 17 -15.21 -45.06 2.95
N SER A 18 -13.96 -45.25 2.55
CA SER A 18 -12.90 -44.35 2.97
C SER A 18 -13.23 -42.98 2.33
N GLN A 19 -13.78 -42.08 3.11
CA GLN A 19 -13.79 -40.69 2.72
C GLN A 19 -12.32 -40.27 2.62
N SER A 20 -11.85 -39.90 1.44
CA SER A 20 -10.53 -39.32 1.28
C SER A 20 -10.48 -38.06 2.16
N GLU A 21 -9.42 -37.91 2.95
CA GLU A 21 -9.22 -36.71 3.74
C GLU A 21 -9.27 -35.47 2.84
N PRO A 22 -9.83 -34.35 3.33
CA PRO A 22 -9.87 -33.11 2.58
C PRO A 22 -8.45 -32.68 2.12
N LEU A 23 -8.34 -32.05 0.96
CA LEU A 23 -7.11 -31.38 0.55
C LEU A 23 -7.01 -30.06 1.32
N ARG A 24 -5.92 -29.87 2.04
CA ARG A 24 -5.61 -28.59 2.68
C ARG A 24 -4.81 -27.72 1.72
N LEU A 25 -5.42 -26.62 1.26
CA LEU A 25 -4.77 -25.60 0.46
C LEU A 25 -4.47 -24.40 1.35
N SER A 26 -3.20 -24.21 1.70
CA SER A 26 -2.75 -23.02 2.43
C SER A 26 -2.51 -21.88 1.46
N LEU A 27 -3.30 -20.81 1.58
CA LEU A 27 -3.08 -19.56 0.88
C LEU A 27 -2.29 -18.65 1.80
N ILE A 28 -1.11 -18.22 1.36
CA ILE A 28 -0.24 -17.28 2.08
C ILE A 28 -0.25 -15.97 1.30
N GLY A 29 -0.48 -14.86 2.00
CA GLY A 29 -0.54 -13.53 1.43
C GLY A 29 0.48 -12.57 2.01
N THR A 30 1.05 -11.75 1.14
CA THR A 30 1.76 -10.52 1.49
C THR A 30 1.02 -9.34 0.87
N ASN A 31 1.22 -8.16 1.44
CA ASN A 31 0.69 -6.91 0.94
C ASN A 31 1.62 -5.78 1.39
N ASP A 32 1.67 -4.70 0.61
CA ASP A 32 2.37 -3.48 0.98
C ASP A 32 3.81 -3.75 1.49
N VAL A 33 4.55 -4.57 0.75
CA VAL A 33 5.93 -4.96 1.12
C VAL A 33 6.86 -3.76 1.09
N HIS A 34 6.60 -2.77 0.20
CA HIS A 34 7.31 -1.50 0.14
C HIS A 34 8.84 -1.65 0.18
N GLY A 35 9.36 -2.61 -0.58
CA GLY A 35 10.79 -2.84 -0.68
C GLY A 35 11.47 -3.36 0.57
N ALA A 36 10.74 -3.82 1.58
CA ALA A 36 11.29 -4.31 2.85
C ALA A 36 11.99 -5.68 2.70
N LEU A 37 13.10 -5.69 1.96
CA LEU A 37 13.98 -6.84 1.74
C LEU A 37 14.64 -7.29 3.04
N LEU A 38 15.10 -6.33 3.85
CA LEU A 38 15.87 -6.54 5.08
C LEU A 38 14.98 -6.48 6.31
N ALA A 39 15.37 -7.23 7.33
CA ALA A 39 14.84 -7.06 8.67
C ALA A 39 15.15 -5.66 9.22
N GLY A 40 14.27 -5.15 10.07
CA GLY A 40 14.41 -3.84 10.70
C GLY A 40 13.50 -3.74 11.92
N GLU A 41 13.30 -2.52 12.42
CA GLU A 41 12.39 -2.31 13.53
C GLU A 41 10.97 -2.72 13.11
N ASN A 42 10.36 -3.66 13.85
CA ASN A 42 9.03 -4.21 13.62
C ASN A 42 8.80 -4.86 12.23
N ARG A 43 9.85 -5.30 11.55
CA ARG A 43 9.76 -6.00 10.26
C ARG A 43 10.77 -7.14 10.16
N GLY A 44 10.34 -8.29 9.61
CA GLY A 44 11.20 -9.47 9.46
C GLY A 44 12.04 -9.48 8.19
N GLY A 45 11.67 -8.74 7.17
CA GLY A 45 12.25 -8.81 5.82
C GLY A 45 11.82 -10.05 5.03
N LEU A 46 12.12 -10.06 3.73
CA LEU A 46 11.74 -11.18 2.86
C LEU A 46 12.48 -12.47 3.18
N ALA A 47 13.69 -12.41 3.78
CA ALA A 47 14.41 -13.59 4.22
C ALA A 47 13.63 -14.34 5.34
N ALA A 48 13.13 -13.62 6.36
CA ALA A 48 12.28 -14.22 7.38
C ALA A 48 10.98 -14.78 6.78
N MET A 49 10.31 -14.00 5.91
CA MET A 49 9.10 -14.44 5.22
C MET A 49 9.32 -15.76 4.48
N SER A 50 10.46 -15.91 3.78
CA SER A 50 10.80 -17.14 3.07
C SER A 50 10.90 -18.36 3.99
N GLY A 51 11.35 -18.16 5.24
CA GLY A 51 11.39 -19.21 6.26
C GLY A 51 9.99 -19.73 6.63
N TYR A 52 9.03 -18.82 6.81
CA TYR A 52 7.63 -19.22 7.06
C TYR A 52 7.01 -19.94 5.86
N VAL A 53 7.23 -19.43 4.64
CA VAL A 53 6.76 -20.09 3.41
C VAL A 53 7.32 -21.49 3.30
N ASN A 54 8.62 -21.70 3.55
CA ASN A 54 9.26 -23.00 3.53
C ASN A 54 8.67 -23.95 4.60
N ALA A 55 8.42 -23.43 5.81
CA ALA A 55 7.82 -24.22 6.89
C ALA A 55 6.39 -24.69 6.52
N VAL A 56 5.56 -23.80 5.97
CA VAL A 56 4.20 -24.18 5.52
C VAL A 56 4.27 -25.17 4.35
N ARG A 57 5.16 -24.99 3.39
CA ARG A 57 5.36 -25.93 2.28
C ARG A 57 5.76 -27.32 2.77
N ALA A 58 6.69 -27.39 3.72
CA ALA A 58 7.09 -28.66 4.33
C ALA A 58 5.93 -29.33 5.09
N ALA A 59 5.14 -28.56 5.83
CA ALA A 59 3.95 -29.07 6.52
C ALA A 59 2.89 -29.57 5.52
N ARG A 60 2.64 -28.85 4.45
CA ARG A 60 1.68 -29.27 3.40
C ARG A 60 2.17 -30.50 2.63
N GLN A 61 3.46 -30.59 2.37
CA GLN A 61 4.03 -31.83 1.78
C GLN A 61 3.80 -33.05 2.68
N ALA A 62 3.82 -32.88 4.01
CA ALA A 62 3.63 -33.96 4.96
C ALA A 62 2.15 -34.40 5.08
N ASP A 63 1.18 -33.55 4.76
CA ASP A 63 -0.26 -33.85 4.81
C ASP A 63 -0.94 -33.89 3.42
N ASP A 64 -0.15 -34.10 2.35
CA ASP A 64 -0.61 -34.12 0.95
C ASP A 64 -1.46 -32.86 0.59
N GLY A 65 -1.12 -31.75 1.18
CA GLY A 65 -1.71 -30.44 0.91
C GLY A 65 -0.89 -29.64 -0.09
N ALA A 66 -1.28 -28.38 -0.29
CA ALA A 66 -0.61 -27.47 -1.22
C ALA A 66 -0.50 -26.04 -0.66
N VAL A 67 0.38 -25.24 -1.26
CA VAL A 67 0.58 -23.82 -0.89
C VAL A 67 0.52 -22.96 -2.13
N LEU A 68 -0.22 -21.84 -2.07
CA LEU A 68 -0.12 -20.72 -3.00
C LEU A 68 0.35 -19.47 -2.25
N LEU A 69 1.30 -18.76 -2.85
CA LEU A 69 1.86 -17.53 -2.31
C LEU A 69 1.46 -16.38 -3.23
N ILE A 70 0.74 -15.38 -2.69
CA ILE A 70 0.09 -14.32 -3.47
C ILE A 70 0.40 -12.97 -2.81
N ASP A 71 0.64 -11.93 -3.62
CA ASP A 71 0.85 -10.57 -3.14
C ASP A 71 -0.32 -9.65 -3.52
N ALA A 72 -0.67 -8.71 -2.65
CA ALA A 72 -1.78 -7.78 -2.86
C ALA A 72 -1.32 -6.36 -3.28
N GLY A 73 -0.13 -6.23 -3.87
CA GLY A 73 0.38 -4.99 -4.45
C GLY A 73 1.18 -4.12 -3.48
N ASP A 74 1.75 -3.04 -4.02
CA ASP A 74 2.71 -2.16 -3.36
C ASP A 74 3.97 -2.93 -2.92
N MET A 75 4.57 -3.62 -3.89
CA MET A 75 5.68 -4.55 -3.65
C MET A 75 7.00 -3.82 -3.37
N TRP A 76 7.37 -2.79 -4.13
CA TRP A 76 8.77 -2.35 -4.19
C TRP A 76 9.09 -0.92 -3.78
N GLN A 77 8.19 0.06 -3.93
CA GLN A 77 8.50 1.43 -3.56
C GLN A 77 8.53 1.60 -2.04
N GLY A 78 9.65 2.07 -1.46
CA GLY A 78 9.73 2.37 -0.02
C GLY A 78 11.14 2.37 0.56
N THR A 79 11.96 1.35 0.32
CA THR A 79 13.35 1.31 0.83
C THR A 79 14.36 1.67 -0.26
N LEU A 80 15.50 2.22 0.14
CA LEU A 80 16.57 2.55 -0.81
C LEU A 80 17.07 1.30 -1.54
N GLU A 81 17.19 0.17 -0.83
CA GLU A 81 17.62 -1.12 -1.36
C GLU A 81 16.74 -1.63 -2.51
N SER A 82 15.48 -1.27 -2.50
CA SER A 82 14.54 -1.59 -3.57
C SER A 82 14.50 -0.49 -4.65
N ASN A 83 14.35 0.77 -4.20
CA ASN A 83 14.08 1.90 -5.09
C ASN A 83 15.23 2.17 -6.07
N ILE A 84 16.48 1.97 -5.63
CA ILE A 84 17.67 2.21 -6.46
C ILE A 84 17.74 1.28 -7.70
N THR A 85 16.99 0.18 -7.66
CA THR A 85 16.83 -0.76 -8.77
C THR A 85 15.39 -0.78 -9.32
N GLU A 86 14.57 0.22 -8.99
CA GLU A 86 13.16 0.29 -9.40
C GLU A 86 12.40 -1.00 -9.08
N GLY A 87 12.68 -1.63 -7.94
CA GLY A 87 12.02 -2.86 -7.50
C GLY A 87 12.57 -4.17 -8.06
N ALA A 88 13.62 -4.16 -8.89
CA ALA A 88 14.17 -5.41 -9.43
C ALA A 88 14.62 -6.40 -8.37
N SER A 89 15.19 -5.91 -7.25
CA SER A 89 15.60 -6.76 -6.14
C SER A 89 14.41 -7.45 -5.45
N VAL A 90 13.25 -6.79 -5.36
CA VAL A 90 12.03 -7.40 -4.79
C VAL A 90 11.48 -8.46 -5.74
N VAL A 91 11.38 -8.16 -7.04
CA VAL A 91 10.93 -9.14 -8.04
C VAL A 91 11.83 -10.37 -8.04
N ALA A 92 13.15 -10.21 -7.96
CA ALA A 92 14.09 -11.32 -7.86
C ALA A 92 13.84 -12.17 -6.60
N ALA A 93 13.59 -11.55 -5.45
CA ALA A 93 13.27 -12.25 -4.21
C ALA A 93 11.91 -12.99 -4.31
N PHE A 94 10.91 -12.37 -4.94
CA PHE A 94 9.61 -13.02 -5.18
C PHE A 94 9.72 -14.22 -6.12
N ASN A 95 10.54 -14.13 -7.19
CA ASN A 95 10.85 -15.27 -8.06
C ASN A 95 11.51 -16.40 -7.26
N ALA A 96 12.51 -16.11 -6.43
CA ALA A 96 13.18 -17.10 -5.58
C ALA A 96 12.23 -17.72 -4.54
N MET A 97 11.21 -16.99 -4.09
CA MET A 97 10.15 -17.48 -3.21
C MET A 97 9.04 -18.21 -3.95
N GLN A 98 9.03 -18.20 -5.29
CA GLN A 98 8.00 -18.82 -6.12
C GLN A 98 6.60 -18.27 -5.82
N TYR A 99 6.43 -16.95 -5.94
CA TYR A 99 5.12 -16.35 -5.91
C TYR A 99 4.24 -16.88 -7.05
N THR A 100 2.96 -17.03 -6.79
CA THR A 100 1.99 -17.55 -7.76
C THR A 100 1.37 -16.43 -8.60
N ALA A 101 1.13 -15.28 -7.99
CA ALA A 101 0.61 -14.08 -8.63
C ALA A 101 0.78 -12.86 -7.71
N ALA A 102 0.75 -11.66 -8.27
CA ALA A 102 0.69 -10.42 -7.51
C ALA A 102 -0.33 -9.44 -8.12
N ALA A 103 -1.06 -8.68 -7.29
CA ALA A 103 -1.82 -7.54 -7.77
C ALA A 103 -0.88 -6.36 -8.07
N ILE A 104 -1.31 -5.45 -8.95
CA ILE A 104 -0.68 -4.15 -9.10
C ILE A 104 -1.29 -3.21 -8.05
N GLY A 105 -0.45 -2.54 -7.25
CA GLY A 105 -0.84 -1.46 -6.37
C GLY A 105 -0.59 -0.08 -6.99
N ASN A 106 -0.79 0.98 -6.22
CA ASN A 106 -0.56 2.35 -6.69
C ASN A 106 0.93 2.70 -6.76
N HIS A 107 1.74 2.18 -5.87
CA HIS A 107 3.17 2.45 -5.83
C HIS A 107 3.99 1.69 -6.89
N GLU A 108 3.39 0.77 -7.61
CA GLU A 108 3.99 0.21 -8.82
C GLU A 108 4.17 1.24 -9.95
N PHE A 109 3.48 2.38 -9.88
CA PHE A 109 3.56 3.48 -10.86
C PHE A 109 4.57 4.58 -10.48
N ASP A 110 5.21 4.52 -9.32
CA ASP A 110 6.02 5.64 -8.80
C ASP A 110 7.31 5.88 -9.60
N PHE A 111 7.88 4.87 -10.25
CA PHE A 111 9.16 5.02 -10.99
C PHE A 111 9.01 5.56 -12.42
N GLY A 112 7.83 5.52 -13.00
CA GLY A 112 7.57 6.06 -14.34
C GLY A 112 8.31 5.32 -15.48
N PRO A 113 9.05 6.03 -16.34
CA PRO A 113 9.90 5.40 -17.35
C PRO A 113 10.97 4.54 -16.70
N ALA A 114 11.37 3.44 -17.37
CA ALA A 114 12.51 2.65 -16.88
C ALA A 114 13.80 3.46 -16.92
N GLY A 115 14.54 3.49 -15.81
CA GLY A 115 15.79 4.24 -15.66
C GLY A 115 15.64 5.50 -14.80
N PRO A 116 16.55 6.49 -14.93
CA PRO A 116 16.70 7.55 -13.94
C PRO A 116 15.59 8.62 -13.92
N LEU A 117 14.63 8.54 -14.84
CA LEU A 117 13.56 9.54 -14.93
C LEU A 117 12.34 9.14 -14.08
N PRO A 118 11.98 9.89 -13.04
CA PRO A 118 10.81 9.56 -12.22
C PRO A 118 9.48 9.84 -12.93
N ILE A 119 9.50 10.68 -13.96
CA ILE A 119 8.35 11.02 -14.80
C ILE A 119 8.78 11.15 -16.27
N PRO A 120 7.86 10.97 -17.25
CA PRO A 120 8.15 11.19 -18.65
C PRO A 120 8.54 12.66 -18.94
N GLU A 121 9.63 12.88 -19.64
CA GLU A 121 10.05 14.20 -20.14
C GLU A 121 9.63 14.43 -21.59
N SER A 122 9.32 13.36 -22.31
CA SER A 122 8.89 13.40 -23.70
C SER A 122 7.81 12.35 -24.01
N LYS A 123 7.15 12.49 -25.16
CA LYS A 123 6.19 11.47 -25.64
C LYS A 123 6.82 10.12 -25.99
N ALA A 124 8.14 10.05 -26.09
CA ALA A 124 8.84 8.80 -26.34
C ALA A 124 9.06 7.98 -25.06
N ASP A 125 8.96 8.60 -23.90
CA ASP A 125 9.15 7.95 -22.61
C ASP A 125 7.86 7.23 -22.21
N ASP A 126 7.95 5.92 -21.99
CA ASP A 126 6.80 5.16 -21.50
C ASP A 126 6.58 5.44 -19.99
N PRO A 127 5.49 6.10 -19.62
CA PRO A 127 5.23 6.43 -18.21
C PRO A 127 5.02 5.22 -17.30
N ARG A 128 5.01 4.02 -17.82
CA ARG A 128 4.92 2.73 -17.08
C ARG A 128 6.10 1.82 -17.43
N GLY A 129 7.21 2.40 -17.89
CA GLY A 129 8.37 1.66 -18.34
C GLY A 129 8.95 0.74 -17.28
N ALA A 130 9.14 1.27 -16.06
CA ALA A 130 9.64 0.52 -14.90
C ALA A 130 8.68 -0.63 -14.53
N LEU A 131 7.39 -0.35 -14.34
CA LEU A 131 6.38 -1.38 -14.03
C LEU A 131 6.34 -2.48 -15.08
N LYS A 132 6.30 -2.12 -16.36
CA LYS A 132 6.31 -3.12 -17.46
C LYS A 132 7.59 -3.92 -17.51
N GLN A 133 8.72 -3.33 -17.15
CA GLN A 133 9.99 -4.04 -17.07
C GLN A 133 9.99 -5.03 -15.92
N ARG A 134 9.55 -4.65 -14.73
CA ARG A 134 9.39 -5.56 -13.58
C ARG A 134 8.42 -6.70 -13.88
N ALA A 135 7.30 -6.41 -14.56
CA ALA A 135 6.36 -7.45 -14.96
C ALA A 135 7.02 -8.49 -15.89
N ARG A 136 7.87 -8.06 -16.85
CA ARG A 136 8.61 -9.01 -17.72
C ARG A 136 9.67 -9.82 -16.99
N GLU A 137 10.26 -9.29 -15.93
CA GLU A 137 11.27 -9.98 -15.11
C GLU A 137 10.67 -10.97 -14.11
N ALA A 138 9.37 -10.81 -13.79
CA ALA A 138 8.66 -11.70 -12.88
C ALA A 138 8.34 -13.05 -13.54
N GLU A 139 8.58 -14.14 -12.81
CA GLU A 139 8.21 -15.51 -13.17
C GLU A 139 6.75 -15.84 -12.81
N PHE A 140 6.01 -14.88 -12.27
CA PHE A 140 4.60 -14.93 -11.92
C PHE A 140 3.84 -13.78 -12.61
N PRO A 141 2.54 -13.93 -12.90
CA PRO A 141 1.76 -12.87 -13.54
C PRO A 141 1.43 -11.73 -12.57
N PHE A 142 1.44 -10.51 -13.09
CA PHE A 142 0.82 -9.36 -12.46
C PHE A 142 -0.65 -9.29 -12.86
N LEU A 143 -1.54 -9.02 -11.89
CA LEU A 143 -2.98 -9.07 -12.09
C LEU A 143 -3.62 -7.70 -11.87
N ALA A 144 -4.44 -7.24 -12.86
CA ALA A 144 -5.08 -5.93 -12.82
C ALA A 144 -6.40 -5.92 -13.64
N ALA A 145 -7.44 -6.57 -13.14
CA ALA A 145 -8.71 -6.71 -13.86
C ALA A 145 -9.48 -5.39 -14.04
N ASN A 146 -9.34 -4.46 -13.09
CA ASN A 146 -10.07 -3.19 -13.09
C ASN A 146 -9.23 -1.98 -13.51
N LEU A 147 -7.98 -2.19 -13.90
CA LEU A 147 -7.13 -1.15 -14.50
C LEU A 147 -7.44 -1.07 -16.01
N ILE A 148 -8.08 0.01 -16.41
CA ILE A 148 -8.63 0.19 -17.76
C ILE A 148 -7.80 1.20 -18.54
N ASP A 149 -7.39 0.82 -19.73
CA ASP A 149 -6.85 1.74 -20.74
C ASP A 149 -8.00 2.60 -21.31
N GLU A 150 -7.92 3.92 -21.15
CA GLU A 150 -8.99 4.83 -21.58
C GLU A 150 -9.17 4.89 -23.09
N ALA A 151 -8.09 4.65 -23.86
CA ALA A 151 -8.16 4.66 -25.31
C ALA A 151 -8.92 3.46 -25.89
N THR A 152 -8.82 2.29 -25.24
CA THR A 152 -9.49 1.06 -25.66
C THR A 152 -10.77 0.78 -24.90
N GLY A 153 -10.91 1.31 -23.68
CA GLY A 153 -11.99 0.98 -22.76
C GLY A 153 -11.93 -0.43 -22.17
N LEU A 154 -10.81 -1.14 -22.39
CA LEU A 154 -10.57 -2.51 -21.93
C LEU A 154 -9.52 -2.56 -20.82
N PRO A 155 -9.46 -3.65 -20.03
CA PRO A 155 -8.33 -3.88 -19.13
C PRO A 155 -6.99 -3.80 -19.87
N VAL A 156 -5.96 -3.26 -19.20
CA VAL A 156 -4.62 -3.19 -19.76
C VAL A 156 -4.11 -4.58 -20.14
N THR A 157 -3.37 -4.66 -21.23
CA THR A 157 -2.77 -5.90 -21.74
C THR A 157 -1.27 -5.67 -22.02
N TRP A 158 -0.49 -5.59 -20.94
CA TRP A 158 0.97 -5.50 -21.05
C TRP A 158 1.60 -6.87 -20.88
N ASP A 159 2.86 -7.02 -21.31
CA ASP A 159 3.58 -8.28 -21.14
C ASP A 159 3.56 -8.73 -19.68
N ASN A 160 3.13 -9.98 -19.44
CA ASN A 160 2.94 -10.60 -18.11
C ASN A 160 1.98 -9.84 -17.17
N VAL A 161 1.08 -9.00 -17.72
CA VAL A 161 -0.01 -8.34 -16.97
C VAL A 161 -1.35 -8.76 -17.56
N GLN A 162 -2.25 -9.26 -16.70
CA GLN A 162 -3.54 -9.80 -17.12
C GLN A 162 -4.62 -9.62 -16.03
N PRO A 163 -5.92 -9.71 -16.35
CA PRO A 163 -6.99 -9.57 -15.36
C PRO A 163 -7.00 -10.65 -14.28
N SER A 164 -6.74 -11.89 -14.66
CA SER A 164 -6.83 -13.07 -13.81
C SER A 164 -6.00 -14.23 -14.38
N VAL A 165 -5.65 -15.19 -13.53
CA VAL A 165 -4.97 -16.43 -13.92
C VAL A 165 -5.68 -17.63 -13.29
N ILE A 166 -5.65 -18.78 -13.96
CA ILE A 166 -6.07 -20.06 -13.39
C ILE A 166 -4.84 -20.94 -13.22
N VAL A 167 -4.60 -21.37 -11.99
CA VAL A 167 -3.52 -22.32 -11.66
C VAL A 167 -4.11 -23.67 -11.27
N ASP A 168 -3.43 -24.74 -11.65
CA ASP A 168 -3.82 -26.10 -11.27
C ASP A 168 -2.98 -26.54 -10.07
N VAL A 169 -3.64 -26.91 -8.98
CA VAL A 169 -3.01 -27.29 -7.72
C VAL A 169 -3.64 -28.59 -7.24
N GLU A 170 -2.89 -29.70 -7.27
CA GLU A 170 -3.38 -31.02 -6.87
C GLU A 170 -4.71 -31.40 -7.57
N ASN A 171 -4.82 -31.10 -8.86
CA ASN A 171 -6.03 -31.27 -9.69
C ASN A 171 -7.22 -30.38 -9.29
N VAL A 172 -7.01 -29.35 -8.48
CA VAL A 172 -7.98 -28.29 -8.19
C VAL A 172 -7.60 -27.04 -8.98
N LYS A 173 -8.52 -26.51 -9.76
CA LYS A 173 -8.31 -25.25 -10.49
C LYS A 173 -8.67 -24.07 -9.59
N VAL A 174 -7.67 -23.24 -9.32
CA VAL A 174 -7.79 -22.01 -8.54
C VAL A 174 -7.71 -20.82 -9.48
N GLY A 175 -8.79 -20.04 -9.57
CA GLY A 175 -8.81 -18.75 -10.26
C GLY A 175 -8.30 -17.65 -9.32
N ILE A 176 -7.33 -16.85 -9.76
CA ILE A 176 -6.81 -15.70 -9.01
C ILE A 176 -7.07 -14.45 -9.82
N ILE A 177 -7.71 -13.45 -9.21
CA ILE A 177 -8.14 -12.19 -9.85
C ILE A 177 -7.44 -11.04 -9.15
N GLY A 178 -6.81 -10.11 -9.89
CA GLY A 178 -6.19 -8.92 -9.32
C GLY A 178 -7.06 -7.69 -9.51
N VAL A 179 -7.20 -6.87 -8.48
CA VAL A 179 -7.86 -5.56 -8.54
C VAL A 179 -7.16 -4.55 -7.65
N MET A 180 -7.38 -3.26 -7.92
CA MET A 180 -6.86 -2.17 -7.11
C MET A 180 -7.99 -1.22 -6.69
N SER A 181 -7.78 -0.47 -5.60
CA SER A 181 -8.71 0.50 -5.03
C SER A 181 -9.17 1.53 -6.06
N ARG A 182 -10.41 1.96 -5.94
CA ARG A 182 -10.97 3.03 -6.78
C ARG A 182 -10.16 4.33 -6.74
N ASN A 183 -9.44 4.58 -5.65
CA ASN A 183 -8.63 5.78 -5.47
C ASN A 183 -7.14 5.57 -5.75
N ALA A 184 -6.72 4.37 -6.13
CA ALA A 184 -5.31 4.01 -6.28
C ALA A 184 -4.53 4.97 -7.21
N LEU A 185 -5.11 5.36 -8.37
CA LEU A 185 -4.45 6.29 -9.28
C LEU A 185 -4.38 7.73 -8.76
N ALA A 186 -5.14 8.09 -7.73
CA ALA A 186 -5.06 9.38 -7.06
C ALA A 186 -4.02 9.40 -5.91
N THR A 187 -3.41 8.26 -5.61
CA THR A 187 -2.41 8.09 -4.55
C THR A 187 -1.05 7.65 -5.08
N THR A 188 -0.76 7.99 -6.33
CA THR A 188 0.54 7.78 -7.00
C THR A 188 0.86 8.98 -7.91
N ILE A 189 1.97 8.95 -8.62
CA ILE A 189 2.42 10.02 -9.51
C ILE A 189 1.50 10.08 -10.74
N ALA A 190 0.67 11.13 -10.81
CA ALA A 190 -0.40 11.25 -11.81
C ALA A 190 0.12 11.23 -13.26
N SER A 191 1.31 11.81 -13.55
CA SER A 191 1.93 11.77 -14.89
C SER A 191 2.17 10.34 -15.39
N ASN A 192 2.39 9.40 -14.46
CA ASN A 192 2.66 8.00 -14.79
C ASN A 192 1.37 7.19 -15.02
N THR A 193 0.20 7.76 -14.68
CA THR A 193 -1.10 7.08 -14.80
C THR A 193 -2.03 7.70 -15.86
N ILE A 194 -1.57 8.73 -16.60
CA ILE A 194 -2.35 9.37 -17.66
C ILE A 194 -2.87 8.34 -18.66
N GLY A 195 -4.16 8.43 -19.01
CA GLY A 195 -4.83 7.50 -19.92
C GLY A 195 -5.25 6.17 -19.27
N LEU A 196 -5.19 6.08 -17.95
CA LEU A 196 -5.69 4.95 -17.17
C LEU A 196 -6.83 5.39 -16.26
N ARG A 197 -7.76 4.47 -16.00
CA ARG A 197 -8.82 4.65 -15.01
C ARG A 197 -9.11 3.34 -14.27
N ILE A 198 -9.71 3.43 -13.11
CA ILE A 198 -10.15 2.28 -12.34
C ILE A 198 -11.64 2.02 -12.60
N ALA A 199 -11.99 0.78 -12.97
CA ALA A 199 -13.36 0.32 -13.02
C ALA A 199 -13.85 -0.09 -11.61
N PRO A 200 -15.17 -0.08 -11.33
CA PRO A 200 -15.70 -0.45 -10.02
C PRO A 200 -15.31 -1.88 -9.63
N LEU A 201 -14.79 -2.07 -8.40
CA LEU A 201 -14.21 -3.33 -7.93
C LEU A 201 -15.23 -4.48 -7.94
N ALA A 202 -16.35 -4.32 -7.24
CA ALA A 202 -17.31 -5.42 -7.04
C ALA A 202 -17.82 -5.99 -8.37
N SER A 203 -18.21 -5.13 -9.31
CA SER A 203 -18.71 -5.58 -10.64
C SER A 203 -17.62 -6.19 -11.50
N THR A 204 -16.37 -5.71 -11.38
CA THR A 204 -15.22 -6.30 -12.08
C THR A 204 -14.89 -7.68 -11.51
N ILE A 205 -14.82 -7.80 -10.19
CA ILE A 205 -14.58 -9.09 -9.52
C ILE A 205 -15.68 -10.09 -9.88
N GLU A 206 -16.96 -9.67 -9.85
CA GLU A 206 -18.06 -10.54 -10.21
C GLU A 206 -17.93 -11.06 -11.64
N LYS A 207 -17.63 -10.19 -12.59
CA LYS A 207 -17.45 -10.55 -14.01
C LYS A 207 -16.31 -11.57 -14.20
N GLU A 208 -15.13 -11.28 -13.63
CA GLU A 208 -13.95 -12.12 -13.76
C GLU A 208 -14.12 -13.45 -12.99
N ALA A 209 -14.75 -13.44 -11.80
CA ALA A 209 -15.02 -14.65 -11.04
C ALA A 209 -15.99 -15.59 -11.78
N ARG A 210 -17.02 -15.05 -12.44
CA ARG A 210 -17.90 -15.85 -13.31
C ARG A 210 -17.14 -16.42 -14.50
N ALA A 211 -16.23 -15.66 -15.10
CA ALA A 211 -15.42 -16.12 -16.23
C ALA A 211 -14.45 -17.24 -15.80
N THR A 212 -13.74 -17.09 -14.68
CA THR A 212 -12.82 -18.12 -14.16
C THR A 212 -13.55 -19.38 -13.72
N ARG A 213 -14.74 -19.25 -13.09
CA ARG A 213 -15.62 -20.38 -12.76
C ARG A 213 -16.09 -21.12 -14.02
N ALA A 214 -16.49 -20.38 -15.06
CA ALA A 214 -16.89 -20.97 -16.35
C ALA A 214 -15.74 -21.68 -17.07
N ALA A 215 -14.49 -21.23 -16.85
CA ALA A 215 -13.27 -21.89 -17.32
C ALA A 215 -12.83 -23.09 -16.46
N GLY A 216 -13.62 -23.42 -15.41
CA GLY A 216 -13.46 -24.61 -14.59
C GLY A 216 -12.78 -24.40 -13.24
N ALA A 217 -12.54 -23.15 -12.82
CA ALA A 217 -12.05 -22.88 -11.47
C ALA A 217 -13.11 -23.28 -10.42
N THR A 218 -12.70 -24.09 -9.46
CA THR A 218 -13.55 -24.53 -8.35
C THR A 218 -13.26 -23.75 -7.06
N VAL A 219 -12.13 -23.06 -7.01
CA VAL A 219 -11.77 -22.06 -5.99
C VAL A 219 -11.51 -20.74 -6.68
N VAL A 220 -11.98 -19.63 -6.12
CA VAL A 220 -11.72 -18.28 -6.63
C VAL A 220 -11.15 -17.40 -5.50
N VAL A 221 -9.96 -16.90 -5.73
CA VAL A 221 -9.23 -15.99 -4.84
C VAL A 221 -9.13 -14.62 -5.51
N VAL A 222 -9.34 -13.58 -4.76
CA VAL A 222 -9.09 -12.21 -5.20
C VAL A 222 -7.85 -11.69 -4.47
N THR A 223 -6.94 -11.08 -5.20
CA THR A 223 -5.87 -10.28 -4.61
C THR A 223 -6.16 -8.82 -4.90
N ALA A 224 -6.47 -8.07 -3.85
CA ALA A 224 -7.01 -6.73 -3.95
C ALA A 224 -6.07 -5.72 -3.30
N HIS A 225 -5.49 -4.83 -4.11
CA HIS A 225 -4.85 -3.64 -3.54
C HIS A 225 -5.92 -2.63 -3.12
N ALA A 226 -6.75 -3.07 -2.17
CA ALA A 226 -7.83 -2.33 -1.52
C ALA A 226 -8.03 -2.94 -0.12
N GLY A 227 -8.15 -2.13 0.89
CA GLY A 227 -8.06 -2.62 2.26
C GLY A 227 -9.16 -2.17 3.19
N GLY A 228 -8.90 -2.44 4.45
CA GLY A 228 -9.72 -2.09 5.60
C GLY A 228 -8.90 -2.26 6.89
N GLU A 229 -9.54 -2.04 8.01
CA GLU A 229 -8.92 -2.03 9.34
C GLU A 229 -9.75 -2.83 10.33
N CYS A 230 -9.11 -3.73 11.09
CA CYS A 230 -9.66 -4.39 12.26
C CYS A 230 -8.58 -4.46 13.35
N THR A 231 -9.00 -4.45 14.63
CA THR A 231 -8.07 -4.44 15.77
C THR A 231 -8.11 -5.72 16.62
N GLN A 232 -9.08 -6.60 16.39
CA GLN A 232 -9.22 -7.91 17.08
C GLN A 232 -9.46 -9.00 16.04
N PHE A 233 -8.96 -10.21 16.30
CA PHE A 233 -8.96 -11.33 15.35
C PHE A 233 -9.39 -12.67 15.98
N ASP A 234 -9.97 -12.64 17.18
CA ASP A 234 -10.33 -13.84 17.95
C ASP A 234 -11.54 -14.59 17.36
N ASP A 235 -12.50 -13.83 16.82
CA ASP A 235 -13.67 -14.37 16.14
C ASP A 235 -13.74 -13.82 14.72
N PRO A 236 -13.58 -14.65 13.68
CA PRO A 236 -13.59 -14.18 12.28
C PRO A 236 -14.96 -13.67 11.83
N TYR A 237 -16.03 -13.89 12.58
CA TYR A 237 -17.38 -13.40 12.25
C TYR A 237 -17.75 -12.12 12.99
N ASP A 238 -17.01 -11.73 14.02
CA ASP A 238 -17.24 -10.49 14.77
C ASP A 238 -16.54 -9.29 14.14
N LEU A 239 -17.29 -8.44 13.44
CA LEU A 239 -16.81 -7.23 12.80
C LEU A 239 -16.82 -5.99 13.71
N SER A 240 -17.12 -6.12 15.00
CA SER A 240 -17.24 -4.99 15.93
C SER A 240 -15.95 -4.18 16.09
N SER A 241 -14.81 -4.80 15.87
CA SER A 241 -13.48 -4.18 15.91
C SER A 241 -13.03 -3.59 14.56
N CYS A 242 -13.85 -3.74 13.50
CA CYS A 242 -13.52 -3.32 12.15
C CYS A 242 -14.16 -1.97 11.79
N ASP A 243 -13.44 -1.13 11.06
CA ASP A 243 -14.05 0.01 10.37
C ASP A 243 -14.63 -0.46 9.03
N THR A 244 -15.90 -0.87 9.06
CA THR A 244 -16.60 -1.41 7.88
C THR A 244 -16.91 -0.36 6.79
N ARG A 245 -16.54 0.92 6.99
CA ARG A 245 -16.64 1.96 5.95
C ARG A 245 -15.54 1.84 4.91
N HIS A 246 -14.47 1.11 5.19
CA HIS A 246 -13.43 0.81 4.22
C HIS A 246 -13.95 0.00 3.04
N GLU A 247 -13.35 0.25 1.86
CA GLU A 247 -13.85 -0.21 0.57
C GLU A 247 -14.01 -1.73 0.49
N ILE A 248 -13.09 -2.50 1.07
CA ILE A 248 -13.06 -3.95 0.92
C ILE A 248 -14.27 -4.65 1.54
N PHE A 249 -14.82 -4.12 2.65
CA PHE A 249 -16.00 -4.68 3.30
C PHE A 249 -17.23 -4.53 2.42
N GLY A 250 -17.46 -3.33 1.88
CA GLY A 250 -18.55 -3.08 0.94
C GLY A 250 -18.42 -3.87 -0.36
N VAL A 251 -17.21 -4.12 -0.84
CA VAL A 251 -16.95 -5.00 -1.98
C VAL A 251 -17.38 -6.44 -1.66
N ALA A 252 -16.97 -6.99 -0.52
CA ALA A 252 -17.32 -8.36 -0.13
C ALA A 252 -18.83 -8.53 0.09
N GLU A 253 -19.50 -7.54 0.68
CA GLU A 253 -20.96 -7.54 0.87
C GLU A 253 -21.73 -7.51 -0.46
N ALA A 254 -21.20 -6.81 -1.47
CA ALA A 254 -21.86 -6.67 -2.78
C ALA A 254 -21.71 -7.89 -3.68
N LEU A 255 -20.76 -8.79 -3.40
CA LEU A 255 -20.50 -9.98 -4.23
C LEU A 255 -21.54 -11.08 -3.96
N PRO A 256 -21.97 -11.82 -5.01
CA PRO A 256 -22.83 -12.99 -4.83
C PRO A 256 -22.20 -14.05 -3.93
N VAL A 257 -22.98 -14.58 -2.97
CA VAL A 257 -22.55 -15.62 -2.05
C VAL A 257 -22.00 -16.84 -2.80
N GLY A 258 -20.83 -17.34 -2.38
CA GLY A 258 -20.18 -18.51 -2.98
C GLY A 258 -19.49 -18.27 -4.32
N LEU A 259 -19.47 -17.04 -4.82
CA LEU A 259 -18.77 -16.70 -6.06
C LEU A 259 -17.24 -16.57 -5.85
N VAL A 260 -16.83 -15.94 -4.75
CA VAL A 260 -15.46 -15.76 -4.31
C VAL A 260 -15.25 -16.49 -2.99
N ASP A 261 -14.12 -17.17 -2.83
CA ASP A 261 -13.81 -17.95 -1.62
C ASP A 261 -12.94 -17.15 -0.64
N HIS A 262 -11.98 -16.36 -1.15
CA HIS A 262 -11.05 -15.61 -0.33
C HIS A 262 -10.63 -14.30 -1.02
N ILE A 263 -10.34 -13.26 -0.21
CA ILE A 263 -9.76 -11.98 -0.63
C ILE A 263 -8.50 -11.71 0.21
N PHE A 264 -7.35 -11.57 -0.45
CA PHE A 264 -6.20 -10.85 0.11
C PHE A 264 -6.39 -9.36 -0.09
N ALA A 265 -6.26 -8.58 0.98
CA ALA A 265 -6.42 -7.12 0.97
C ALA A 265 -5.09 -6.42 1.26
N GLY A 266 -4.96 -5.17 0.84
CA GLY A 266 -3.77 -4.32 1.04
C GLY A 266 -4.13 -2.83 1.05
N HIS A 267 -3.15 -1.93 0.75
CA HIS A 267 -3.33 -0.49 0.59
C HIS A 267 -3.51 0.33 1.89
N VAL A 268 -4.20 -0.18 2.89
CA VAL A 268 -4.52 0.55 4.14
C VAL A 268 -3.44 0.36 5.21
N HIS A 269 -2.58 -0.66 5.06
CA HIS A 269 -1.50 -1.03 5.99
C HIS A 269 -1.98 -1.55 7.34
N GLU A 270 -3.21 -2.05 7.42
CA GLU A 270 -3.83 -2.54 8.64
C GLU A 270 -4.17 -4.03 8.57
N GLY A 271 -4.45 -4.65 9.74
CA GLY A 271 -4.74 -6.07 9.82
C GLY A 271 -6.21 -6.40 9.56
N ILE A 272 -6.46 -7.52 8.87
CA ILE A 272 -7.78 -8.13 8.72
C ILE A 272 -7.63 -9.66 8.80
N ALA A 273 -8.53 -10.34 9.53
CA ALA A 273 -8.71 -11.79 9.48
C ALA A 273 -10.17 -12.15 9.78
N HIS A 274 -11.08 -11.82 8.85
CA HIS A 274 -12.52 -11.90 9.07
C HIS A 274 -13.27 -12.52 7.89
N ILE A 275 -14.53 -12.91 8.13
CA ILE A 275 -15.45 -13.47 7.13
C ILE A 275 -16.61 -12.50 6.92
N VAL A 276 -16.77 -12.01 5.71
CA VAL A 276 -17.87 -11.14 5.29
C VAL A 276 -18.62 -11.81 4.16
N ASN A 277 -19.94 -11.96 4.28
CA ASN A 277 -20.78 -12.59 3.25
C ASN A 277 -20.28 -13.99 2.80
N GLY A 278 -19.66 -14.75 3.73
CA GLY A 278 -19.06 -16.06 3.45
C GLY A 278 -17.69 -16.01 2.76
N ILE A 279 -17.16 -14.84 2.47
CA ILE A 279 -15.83 -14.61 1.89
C ILE A 279 -14.84 -14.35 3.03
N SER A 280 -13.76 -15.11 3.11
CA SER A 280 -12.67 -14.79 4.03
C SER A 280 -11.84 -13.63 3.48
N ILE A 281 -11.49 -12.67 4.33
CA ILE A 281 -10.66 -11.50 3.98
C ILE A 281 -9.49 -11.46 4.93
N THR A 282 -8.27 -11.34 4.40
CA THR A 282 -7.06 -11.18 5.22
C THR A 282 -6.18 -10.04 4.70
N SER A 283 -5.53 -9.34 5.61
CA SER A 283 -4.49 -8.33 5.37
C SER A 283 -3.49 -8.35 6.53
N SER A 284 -2.23 -8.02 6.30
CA SER A 284 -1.13 -8.25 7.25
C SER A 284 -0.25 -7.02 7.48
N TYR A 285 -0.87 -5.87 7.71
CA TYR A 285 -0.15 -4.60 7.91
C TYR A 285 0.67 -4.22 6.67
N SER A 286 1.95 -3.89 6.82
CA SER A 286 2.85 -3.52 5.73
C SER A 286 4.30 -3.85 6.04
N ARG A 287 5.19 -3.65 5.06
CA ARG A 287 6.65 -3.70 5.20
C ARG A 287 7.17 -4.98 5.86
N THR A 288 6.57 -6.12 5.53
CA THR A 288 6.96 -7.42 6.10
C THR A 288 6.90 -7.47 7.63
N ALA A 289 5.99 -6.69 8.27
CA ALA A 289 5.74 -6.80 9.70
C ALA A 289 5.09 -8.15 10.05
N ALA A 290 4.17 -8.61 9.19
CA ALA A 290 3.47 -9.87 9.32
C ALA A 290 3.16 -10.45 7.93
N PHE A 291 2.57 -11.64 7.88
CA PHE A 291 1.96 -12.22 6.69
C PHE A 291 0.55 -12.73 6.98
N SER A 292 -0.26 -12.82 5.95
CA SER A 292 -1.62 -13.36 5.99
C SER A 292 -1.64 -14.84 5.67
N ARG A 293 -2.56 -15.58 6.29
CA ARG A 293 -2.80 -16.98 5.95
C ARG A 293 -4.26 -17.36 6.13
N VAL A 294 -4.76 -18.15 5.17
CA VAL A 294 -5.99 -18.93 5.30
C VAL A 294 -5.77 -20.34 4.75
N ASP A 295 -6.22 -21.35 5.47
CA ASP A 295 -6.24 -22.71 4.97
C ASP A 295 -7.65 -23.03 4.48
N LEU A 296 -7.79 -23.35 3.19
CA LEU A 296 -9.01 -23.83 2.60
C LEU A 296 -9.02 -25.36 2.64
N MET A 297 -10.03 -25.92 3.27
CA MET A 297 -10.26 -27.37 3.26
C MET A 297 -11.14 -27.71 2.05
N LEU A 298 -10.62 -28.53 1.14
CA LEU A 298 -11.27 -28.82 -0.14
C LEU A 298 -11.73 -30.28 -0.21
N ASP A 299 -12.94 -30.50 -0.71
CA ASP A 299 -13.36 -31.83 -1.15
C ASP A 299 -12.50 -32.26 -2.36
N ARG A 300 -11.67 -33.30 -2.21
CA ARG A 300 -10.74 -33.76 -3.26
C ARG A 300 -11.44 -34.18 -4.56
N LYS A 301 -12.71 -34.55 -4.52
CA LYS A 301 -13.46 -34.99 -5.72
C LYS A 301 -14.11 -33.86 -6.46
N ARG A 302 -14.59 -32.86 -5.72
CA ARG A 302 -15.33 -31.71 -6.26
C ARG A 302 -14.48 -30.47 -6.42
N GLY A 303 -13.30 -30.43 -5.74
CA GLY A 303 -12.47 -29.23 -5.62
C GLY A 303 -13.16 -28.08 -4.86
N ALA A 304 -14.31 -28.33 -4.25
CA ALA A 304 -15.10 -27.32 -3.57
C ALA A 304 -14.57 -27.05 -2.16
N VAL A 305 -14.59 -25.78 -1.74
CA VAL A 305 -14.27 -25.38 -0.37
C VAL A 305 -15.37 -25.89 0.58
N ILE A 306 -15.00 -26.66 1.60
CA ILE A 306 -15.91 -27.21 2.60
C ILE A 306 -15.69 -26.60 3.98
N ASP A 307 -14.51 -26.01 4.24
CA ASP A 307 -14.19 -25.30 5.47
C ASP A 307 -13.06 -24.31 5.25
N LYS A 308 -12.91 -23.32 6.15
CA LYS A 308 -11.89 -22.29 6.12
C LYS A 308 -11.31 -22.07 7.51
N ILE A 309 -10.00 -22.08 7.63
CA ILE A 309 -9.28 -21.78 8.86
C ILE A 309 -8.52 -20.49 8.63
N LEU A 310 -8.97 -19.40 9.24
CA LEU A 310 -8.30 -18.10 9.18
C LEU A 310 -7.27 -18.00 10.31
N PHE A 311 -6.14 -17.40 9.98
CA PHE A 311 -5.10 -17.09 10.96
C PHE A 311 -5.02 -15.57 11.12
N PRO A 312 -4.86 -15.06 12.35
CA PRO A 312 -4.51 -13.65 12.57
C PRO A 312 -3.23 -13.30 11.80
N PRO A 313 -3.02 -12.01 11.45
CA PRO A 313 -1.75 -11.56 10.90
C PRO A 313 -0.58 -12.09 11.73
N THR A 314 0.29 -12.89 11.12
CA THR A 314 1.38 -13.58 11.82
C THR A 314 2.66 -12.76 11.72
N PRO A 315 3.18 -12.20 12.84
CA PRO A 315 4.43 -11.44 12.83
C PRO A 315 5.61 -12.28 12.35
N LEU A 316 6.52 -11.65 11.61
CA LEU A 316 7.71 -12.32 11.08
C LEU A 316 8.87 -12.29 12.06
N SER A 317 9.54 -13.42 12.21
CA SER A 317 10.76 -13.61 13.00
C SER A 317 11.79 -14.41 12.22
N MET A 318 13.06 -14.13 12.44
CA MET A 318 14.16 -14.90 11.83
C MET A 318 14.42 -16.24 12.51
N VAL A 319 13.87 -16.45 13.70
CA VAL A 319 14.13 -17.62 14.54
C VAL A 319 12.83 -18.21 15.09
N GLY A 320 12.83 -19.52 15.34
CA GLY A 320 11.70 -20.23 15.90
C GLY A 320 11.22 -21.38 15.01
N SER A 321 9.99 -21.81 15.20
CA SER A 321 9.34 -22.83 14.38
C SER A 321 7.92 -22.40 14.03
N TYR A 322 7.45 -22.86 12.88
CA TYR A 322 6.07 -22.67 12.44
C TYR A 322 5.52 -23.99 11.90
N GLU A 323 4.29 -24.36 12.23
CA GLU A 323 3.73 -25.69 11.89
C GLU A 323 4.60 -26.90 12.36
N GLY A 324 5.39 -26.71 13.42
CA GLY A 324 6.33 -27.74 13.91
C GLY A 324 7.63 -27.86 13.09
N VAL A 325 7.84 -27.01 12.09
CA VAL A 325 9.03 -26.95 11.24
C VAL A 325 9.90 -25.77 11.68
N GLU A 326 11.21 -25.98 11.82
CA GLU A 326 12.16 -24.91 12.13
C GLU A 326 12.21 -23.89 10.98
N LEU A 327 12.19 -22.60 11.33
CA LEU A 327 12.27 -21.53 10.36
C LEU A 327 13.66 -21.48 9.74
N THR A 328 13.73 -21.78 8.45
CA THR A 328 14.96 -21.72 7.66
C THR A 328 14.74 -20.81 6.46
N PRO A 329 15.32 -19.59 6.48
CA PRO A 329 15.26 -18.68 5.34
C PRO A 329 15.79 -19.33 4.06
N ASN A 330 15.18 -18.96 2.92
CA ASN A 330 15.71 -19.35 1.63
C ASN A 330 17.05 -18.61 1.39
N PRO A 331 18.17 -19.33 1.13
CA PRO A 331 19.49 -18.72 0.97
C PRO A 331 19.55 -17.74 -0.22
N ASP A 332 18.85 -18.03 -1.31
CA ASP A 332 18.81 -17.14 -2.49
C ASP A 332 18.14 -15.81 -2.16
N VAL A 333 17.04 -15.84 -1.37
CA VAL A 333 16.37 -14.61 -0.91
C VAL A 333 17.27 -13.80 0.01
N ALA A 334 17.97 -14.48 0.93
CA ALA A 334 18.92 -13.82 1.82
C ALA A 334 20.09 -13.18 1.04
N GLU A 335 20.63 -13.87 0.02
CA GLU A 335 21.68 -13.35 -0.85
C GLU A 335 21.22 -12.14 -1.67
N ILE A 336 20.01 -12.19 -2.24
CA ILE A 336 19.41 -11.06 -2.97
C ILE A 336 19.29 -9.84 -2.06
N ALA A 337 18.74 -10.03 -0.84
CA ALA A 337 18.59 -8.95 0.14
C ALA A 337 19.95 -8.35 0.56
N ASN A 338 20.95 -9.19 0.81
CA ASN A 338 22.29 -8.73 1.17
C ASN A 338 22.97 -7.95 0.03
N ARG A 339 22.88 -8.42 -1.23
CA ARG A 339 23.41 -7.70 -2.38
C ARG A 339 22.74 -6.34 -2.58
N ALA A 340 21.42 -6.28 -2.40
CA ALA A 340 20.70 -5.01 -2.47
C ALA A 340 21.16 -4.05 -1.35
N ALA A 341 21.39 -4.56 -0.14
CA ALA A 341 21.92 -3.78 0.98
C ALA A 341 23.35 -3.26 0.70
N GLU A 342 24.24 -4.12 0.21
CA GLU A 342 25.61 -3.74 -0.14
C GLU A 342 25.63 -2.64 -1.22
N PHE A 343 24.80 -2.76 -2.25
CA PHE A 343 24.69 -1.77 -3.32
C PHE A 343 24.14 -0.43 -2.81
N ALA A 344 23.18 -0.46 -1.89
CA ALA A 344 22.59 0.75 -1.30
C ALA A 344 23.47 1.39 -0.21
N ALA A 345 24.39 0.63 0.42
CA ALA A 345 25.15 1.09 1.58
C ALA A 345 25.98 2.35 1.32
N GLU A 346 26.62 2.45 0.15
CA GLU A 346 27.41 3.62 -0.23
C GLU A 346 26.61 4.92 -0.18
N PHE A 347 25.36 4.86 -0.61
CA PHE A 347 24.44 6.01 -0.57
C PHE A 347 23.86 6.19 0.82
N LYS A 348 23.42 5.09 1.46
CA LYS A 348 22.70 5.10 2.73
C LYS A 348 23.54 5.63 3.87
N GLU A 349 24.83 5.28 3.94
CA GLU A 349 25.77 5.67 4.99
C GLU A 349 26.39 7.06 4.77
N GLN A 350 26.10 7.72 3.64
CA GLN A 350 26.61 9.05 3.36
C GLN A 350 26.15 10.04 4.42
N LYS A 351 27.08 10.55 5.23
CA LYS A 351 26.81 11.55 6.25
C LYS A 351 26.46 12.90 5.62
N ILE A 352 25.41 13.54 6.12
CA ILE A 352 24.98 14.85 5.61
C ILE A 352 25.55 16.02 6.39
N GLY A 353 26.26 15.77 7.51
CA GLY A 353 26.92 16.78 8.33
C GLY A 353 25.98 17.53 9.29
N ILE A 354 24.85 16.94 9.62
CA ILE A 354 23.84 17.45 10.55
C ILE A 354 23.65 16.46 11.68
N THR A 355 23.56 16.96 12.90
CA THR A 355 23.25 16.20 14.11
C THR A 355 21.88 16.61 14.63
N LEU A 356 20.98 15.65 14.87
CA LEU A 356 19.75 15.90 15.60
C LEU A 356 19.97 15.65 17.09
N GLU A 357 19.59 16.61 17.94
CA GLU A 357 19.69 16.46 19.40
C GLU A 357 18.65 15.48 19.93
N THR A 358 17.44 15.52 19.37
CA THR A 358 16.31 14.64 19.67
C THR A 358 15.76 14.04 18.38
N PRO A 359 15.12 12.85 18.42
CA PRO A 359 14.51 12.28 17.24
C PRO A 359 13.28 13.09 16.81
N PHE A 360 13.07 13.23 15.51
CA PHE A 360 11.84 13.77 14.94
C PHE A 360 10.90 12.61 14.64
N GLU A 361 9.84 12.51 15.43
CA GLU A 361 8.91 11.38 15.35
C GLU A 361 7.92 11.51 14.19
N LEU A 362 7.68 10.38 13.51
CA LEU A 362 6.60 10.27 12.53
C LEU A 362 5.25 10.54 13.21
N SER A 363 4.46 11.43 12.62
CA SER A 363 3.16 11.80 13.12
C SER A 363 2.21 12.19 11.99
N SER A 364 0.95 11.80 12.11
CA SER A 364 -0.12 12.31 11.24
C SER A 364 -0.55 13.74 11.59
N ASP A 365 -0.10 14.28 12.73
CA ASP A 365 -0.37 15.67 13.09
C ASP A 365 0.32 16.62 12.09
N PRO A 366 -0.44 17.48 11.39
CA PRO A 366 0.12 18.44 10.43
C PRO A 366 1.11 19.43 11.04
N GLU A 367 1.03 19.66 12.37
CA GLU A 367 1.92 20.57 13.10
C GLU A 367 2.99 19.82 13.95
N SER A 368 3.25 18.56 13.64
CA SER A 368 4.39 17.86 14.25
C SER A 368 5.71 18.53 13.86
N ALA A 369 6.73 18.42 14.72
CA ALA A 369 8.05 18.98 14.43
C ALA A 369 8.62 18.47 13.09
N LEU A 370 8.40 17.18 12.76
CA LEU A 370 8.82 16.61 11.48
C LEU A 370 8.03 17.19 10.30
N GLY A 371 6.71 17.35 10.45
CA GLY A 371 5.85 17.98 9.43
C GLY A 371 6.21 19.45 9.19
N ASN A 372 6.50 20.18 10.27
CA ASN A 372 6.95 21.57 10.19
C ASN A 372 8.33 21.69 9.53
N LEU A 373 9.29 20.81 9.90
CA LEU A 373 10.59 20.75 9.22
C LEU A 373 10.42 20.51 7.71
N TYR A 374 9.53 19.60 7.33
CA TYR A 374 9.29 19.27 5.93
C TYR A 374 8.74 20.48 5.16
N THR A 375 7.68 21.13 5.66
CA THR A 375 7.08 22.28 5.01
C THR A 375 7.97 23.53 5.02
N ASP A 376 8.71 23.77 6.11
CA ASP A 376 9.68 24.86 6.17
C ASP A 376 10.82 24.65 5.16
N ALA A 377 11.32 23.43 5.05
CA ALA A 377 12.33 23.10 4.05
C ALA A 377 11.83 23.30 2.61
N MET A 378 10.58 22.93 2.31
CA MET A 378 9.98 23.15 0.99
C MET A 378 9.89 24.64 0.61
N LEU A 379 9.85 25.53 1.61
CA LEU A 379 9.80 26.97 1.39
C LEU A 379 11.20 27.60 1.32
N ASP A 380 12.24 26.90 1.80
CA ASP A 380 13.61 27.41 1.76
C ASP A 380 14.15 27.46 0.32
N ASP A 381 14.77 28.60 -0.05
CA ASP A 381 15.44 28.81 -1.35
C ASP A 381 14.54 28.68 -2.59
N VAL A 382 13.22 28.82 -2.41
CA VAL A 382 12.25 28.85 -3.51
C VAL A 382 11.51 30.19 -3.53
N ASP A 383 11.11 30.61 -4.71
CA ASP A 383 10.34 31.85 -4.88
C ASP A 383 8.83 31.55 -4.76
N ALA A 384 8.41 31.26 -3.52
CA ALA A 384 7.01 30.99 -3.14
C ALA A 384 6.67 31.71 -1.83
N ASP A 385 5.39 32.01 -1.64
CA ASP A 385 4.87 32.68 -0.45
C ASP A 385 4.58 31.69 0.67
N ILE A 386 4.07 30.51 0.31
CA ILE A 386 3.70 29.43 1.24
C ILE A 386 4.09 28.07 0.67
N SER A 387 4.18 27.08 1.53
CA SER A 387 4.27 25.67 1.13
C SER A 387 3.13 24.86 1.73
N ILE A 388 2.70 23.80 1.04
CA ILE A 388 1.64 22.88 1.49
C ILE A 388 2.13 21.45 1.33
N HIS A 389 1.88 20.62 2.35
CA HIS A 389 2.21 19.20 2.35
C HIS A 389 1.17 18.36 3.11
N VAL A 390 1.16 17.05 2.86
CA VAL A 390 0.37 16.06 3.60
C VAL A 390 1.31 15.10 4.32
N ASN A 391 1.32 15.13 5.66
CA ASN A 391 2.23 14.27 6.44
C ASN A 391 1.83 12.80 6.35
N ASN A 392 0.54 12.53 6.41
CA ASN A 392 0.01 11.15 6.42
C ASN A 392 0.28 10.47 5.08
N GLY A 393 1.10 9.43 5.11
CA GLY A 393 1.45 8.66 3.92
C GLY A 393 2.63 9.22 3.11
N SER A 394 2.99 10.51 3.24
CA SER A 394 4.11 11.12 2.52
C SER A 394 5.41 11.11 3.33
N ILE A 395 5.31 11.20 4.66
CA ILE A 395 6.45 10.98 5.57
C ILE A 395 6.37 9.53 6.04
N ARG A 396 7.46 8.76 5.86
CA ARG A 396 7.44 7.29 5.99
C ARG A 396 8.26 6.75 7.17
N ALA A 397 9.14 7.55 7.78
CA ALA A 397 9.96 7.14 8.91
C ALA A 397 10.31 8.33 9.80
N ASN A 398 10.75 8.04 11.04
CA ASN A 398 11.35 9.00 11.95
C ASN A 398 12.71 9.48 11.39
N LEU A 399 13.13 10.68 11.78
CA LEU A 399 14.54 11.04 11.69
C LEU A 399 15.19 10.75 13.07
N PRO A 400 16.20 9.85 13.15
CA PRO A 400 16.81 9.45 14.41
C PRO A 400 17.66 10.56 15.02
N ALA A 401 17.80 10.58 16.34
CA ALA A 401 18.80 11.40 17.00
C ALA A 401 20.22 10.98 16.61
N GLY A 402 21.18 11.92 16.64
CA GLY A 402 22.55 11.70 16.25
C GLY A 402 22.88 12.25 14.86
N GLU A 403 24.01 11.85 14.30
CA GLU A 403 24.47 12.30 13.00
C GLU A 403 23.59 11.70 11.89
N LEU A 404 22.92 12.56 11.13
CA LEU A 404 22.05 12.13 10.03
C LEU A 404 22.84 11.63 8.83
N THR A 405 22.31 10.59 8.20
CA THR A 405 22.80 10.06 6.92
C THR A 405 21.79 10.34 5.81
N PHE A 406 22.24 10.24 4.55
CA PHE A 406 21.34 10.28 3.40
C PHE A 406 20.24 9.22 3.52
N GLY A 407 20.59 8.02 4.00
CA GLY A 407 19.63 6.92 4.20
C GLY A 407 18.50 7.28 5.15
N SER A 408 18.79 7.94 6.28
CA SER A 408 17.73 8.35 7.21
C SER A 408 16.76 9.37 6.60
N VAL A 409 17.26 10.32 5.82
CA VAL A 409 16.40 11.29 5.10
C VAL A 409 15.64 10.62 3.97
N TYR A 410 16.27 9.65 3.29
CA TYR A 410 15.61 8.86 2.24
C TYR A 410 14.46 8.01 2.81
N GLU A 411 14.68 7.32 3.92
CA GLU A 411 13.63 6.52 4.58
C GLU A 411 12.47 7.38 5.09
N MET A 412 12.76 8.61 5.52
CA MET A 412 11.74 9.57 5.91
C MET A 412 10.91 10.04 4.71
N SER A 413 11.54 10.30 3.55
CA SER A 413 10.88 10.77 2.31
C SER A 413 11.39 9.97 1.10
N PRO A 414 10.90 8.73 0.88
CA PRO A 414 11.43 7.84 -0.14
C PRO A 414 10.87 8.09 -1.56
N PHE A 415 10.11 9.15 -1.73
CA PHE A 415 9.48 9.50 -3.00
C PHE A 415 10.36 10.44 -3.82
N ASP A 416 10.37 10.26 -5.14
CA ASP A 416 11.03 11.16 -6.09
C ASP A 416 10.10 12.30 -6.54
N ASN A 417 9.29 12.79 -5.59
CA ASN A 417 8.42 13.93 -5.83
C ASN A 417 9.22 15.20 -6.11
N GLN A 418 8.87 15.89 -7.20
CA GLN A 418 9.44 17.18 -7.55
C GLN A 418 8.66 18.32 -6.88
N LEU A 419 9.36 19.40 -6.52
CA LEU A 419 8.72 20.62 -6.04
C LEU A 419 8.16 21.41 -7.21
N MET A 420 6.89 21.79 -7.12
CA MET A 420 6.22 22.67 -8.07
C MET A 420 5.74 23.94 -7.37
N ILE A 421 5.75 25.05 -8.11
CA ILE A 421 5.14 26.31 -7.66
C ILE A 421 3.85 26.48 -8.45
N VAL A 422 2.72 26.48 -7.75
CA VAL A 422 1.41 26.76 -8.33
C VAL A 422 0.94 28.14 -7.87
N GLU A 423 0.23 28.86 -8.73
CA GLU A 423 -0.35 30.16 -8.41
C GLU A 423 -1.83 29.99 -8.10
N LEU A 424 -2.26 30.40 -6.92
CA LEU A 424 -3.64 30.31 -6.44
C LEU A 424 -4.12 31.71 -6.03
N SER A 425 -5.39 31.98 -6.25
CA SER A 425 -6.04 33.12 -5.61
C SER A 425 -6.26 32.86 -4.12
N GLY A 426 -6.35 33.92 -3.30
CA GLY A 426 -6.69 33.78 -1.89
C GLY A 426 -8.05 33.07 -1.68
N ALA A 427 -9.02 33.27 -2.60
CA ALA A 427 -10.30 32.57 -2.58
C ALA A 427 -10.14 31.05 -2.78
N GLU A 428 -9.28 30.62 -3.71
CA GLU A 428 -8.98 29.21 -3.94
C GLU A 428 -8.26 28.59 -2.74
N LEU A 429 -7.29 29.31 -2.18
CA LEU A 429 -6.59 28.89 -0.97
C LEU A 429 -7.56 28.73 0.20
N ARG A 430 -8.48 29.69 0.41
CA ARG A 430 -9.54 29.62 1.44
C ARG A 430 -10.45 28.41 1.24
N ARG A 431 -10.77 28.05 0.01
CA ARG A 431 -11.54 26.85 -0.32
C ARG A 431 -10.80 25.59 0.11
N ILE A 432 -9.52 25.46 -0.25
CA ILE A 432 -8.68 24.32 0.19
C ILE A 432 -8.68 24.24 1.72
N ILE A 433 -8.38 25.31 2.42
CA ILE A 433 -8.33 25.36 3.88
C ILE A 433 -9.67 24.91 4.49
N SER A 434 -10.80 25.38 3.96
CA SER A 434 -12.12 25.01 4.47
C SER A 434 -12.43 23.51 4.31
N GLU A 435 -12.00 22.92 3.20
CA GLU A 435 -12.14 21.47 2.97
C GLU A 435 -11.24 20.64 3.91
N GLN A 436 -10.04 21.15 4.20
CA GLN A 436 -9.09 20.49 5.10
C GLN A 436 -9.48 20.60 6.57
N ALA A 437 -10.17 21.66 6.98
CA ALA A 437 -10.54 21.89 8.38
C ALA A 437 -11.32 20.72 9.03
N HIS A 438 -12.06 19.93 8.23
CA HIS A 438 -12.82 18.76 8.68
C HIS A 438 -12.03 17.45 8.73
N ARG A 439 -10.77 17.41 8.26
CA ARG A 439 -10.01 16.15 8.12
C ARG A 439 -9.32 15.68 9.40
N GLY A 440 -9.47 16.38 10.52
CA GLY A 440 -8.84 16.01 11.80
C GLY A 440 -7.31 16.01 11.70
N SER A 441 -6.65 14.98 12.19
CA SER A 441 -5.18 14.80 12.10
C SER A 441 -4.67 14.59 10.67
N ARG A 442 -5.55 14.32 9.70
CA ARG A 442 -5.19 14.15 8.28
C ARG A 442 -5.22 15.46 7.49
N ARG A 443 -5.25 16.61 8.15
CA ARG A 443 -5.15 17.92 7.50
C ARG A 443 -3.78 18.11 6.85
N ILE A 444 -3.73 19.07 5.90
CA ILE A 444 -2.45 19.53 5.36
C ILE A 444 -1.63 20.27 6.43
N GLY A 445 -0.31 20.07 6.39
CA GLY A 445 0.67 20.98 6.99
C GLY A 445 1.02 22.09 6.00
N PHE A 446 1.46 23.24 6.50
CA PHE A 446 1.91 24.35 5.67
C PHE A 446 2.92 25.22 6.38
N SER A 447 3.71 25.96 5.61
CA SER A 447 4.60 27.04 6.08
C SER A 447 4.31 28.33 5.32
N GLY A 448 4.76 29.45 5.87
CA GLY A 448 4.58 30.78 5.27
C GLY A 448 3.30 31.51 5.68
N MET A 449 2.32 30.81 6.27
CA MET A 449 1.04 31.41 6.69
C MET A 449 0.57 30.89 8.04
N ARG A 450 -0.49 31.53 8.58
CA ARG A 450 -1.30 31.10 9.73
C ARG A 450 -2.76 31.16 9.36
N VAL A 451 -3.51 30.21 9.88
CA VAL A 451 -4.93 30.02 9.58
C VAL A 451 -5.74 29.98 10.86
N SER A 452 -6.81 30.75 10.94
CA SER A 452 -7.83 30.67 11.98
C SER A 452 -9.17 30.30 11.35
N VAL A 453 -9.79 29.25 11.89
CA VAL A 453 -11.11 28.78 11.44
C VAL A 453 -12.07 28.85 12.59
N ASP A 454 -13.21 29.49 12.39
CA ASP A 454 -14.34 29.52 13.32
C ASP A 454 -15.60 28.95 12.67
N CYS A 455 -16.53 28.52 13.51
CA CYS A 455 -17.83 28.03 13.07
C CYS A 455 -18.95 28.60 13.94
N THR A 456 -19.74 29.49 13.37
CA THR A 456 -20.89 30.11 14.05
C THR A 456 -22.15 29.79 13.26
N ASP A 457 -23.16 29.22 13.92
CA ASP A 457 -24.46 28.86 13.30
C ASP A 457 -24.32 28.05 11.98
N THR A 458 -23.39 27.07 11.96
CA THR A 458 -23.04 26.24 10.79
C THR A 458 -22.33 26.98 9.66
N ILE A 459 -22.00 28.26 9.85
CA ILE A 459 -21.24 29.07 8.90
C ILE A 459 -19.76 29.03 9.29
N MET A 460 -18.91 28.57 8.38
CA MET A 460 -17.47 28.58 8.54
C MET A 460 -16.90 29.94 8.12
N SER A 461 -16.08 30.53 8.97
CA SER A 461 -15.19 31.64 8.63
C SER A 461 -13.74 31.18 8.66
N VAL A 462 -12.95 31.58 7.69
CA VAL A 462 -11.52 31.26 7.55
C VAL A 462 -10.76 32.57 7.40
N ALA A 463 -9.88 32.88 8.36
CA ALA A 463 -8.93 33.99 8.26
C ALA A 463 -7.54 33.41 8.00
N MET A 464 -6.84 33.96 7.03
CA MET A 464 -5.50 33.56 6.61
C MET A 464 -4.57 34.77 6.63
N HIS A 465 -3.39 34.60 7.23
CA HIS A 465 -2.38 35.66 7.30
C HIS A 465 -1.01 35.09 6.92
N PHE A 466 -0.24 35.84 6.15
CA PHE A 466 1.17 35.53 5.98
C PHE A 466 1.94 35.66 7.32
N ASN A 467 3.12 35.10 7.39
CA ASN A 467 3.93 35.17 8.63
C ASN A 467 4.32 36.60 9.04
N ASP A 468 4.29 37.57 8.13
CA ASP A 468 4.50 38.98 8.43
C ASP A 468 3.27 39.68 9.04
N GLY A 469 2.14 38.97 9.15
CA GLY A 469 0.88 39.46 9.71
C GLY A 469 -0.08 40.09 8.67
N ARG A 470 0.29 40.19 7.41
CA ARG A 470 -0.60 40.67 6.32
C ARG A 470 -1.69 39.62 6.08
N GLU A 471 -2.94 40.07 6.04
CA GLU A 471 -4.07 39.21 5.68
C GLU A 471 -3.98 38.78 4.21
N ILE A 472 -4.37 37.53 3.93
CA ILE A 472 -4.49 36.99 2.58
C ILE A 472 -5.93 37.23 2.12
N GLU A 473 -6.11 38.21 1.25
CA GLU A 473 -7.39 38.57 0.67
C GLU A 473 -7.77 37.63 -0.48
N ASP A 474 -9.06 37.48 -0.77
CA ASP A 474 -9.57 36.58 -1.82
C ASP A 474 -8.99 36.88 -3.21
N THR A 475 -8.62 38.16 -3.47
CA THR A 475 -8.06 38.62 -4.73
C THR A 475 -6.53 38.55 -4.81
N ASP A 476 -5.85 38.21 -3.72
CA ASP A 476 -4.40 38.06 -3.73
C ASP A 476 -3.99 36.91 -4.65
N SER A 477 -2.91 37.08 -5.39
CA SER A 477 -2.21 35.98 -6.04
C SER A 477 -1.15 35.43 -5.09
N VAL A 478 -1.23 34.16 -4.75
CA VAL A 478 -0.37 33.46 -3.78
C VAL A 478 0.40 32.38 -4.50
N ARG A 479 1.72 32.40 -4.40
CA ARG A 479 2.60 31.36 -4.95
C ARG A 479 2.81 30.27 -3.93
N VAL A 480 2.36 29.07 -4.27
CA VAL A 480 2.29 27.92 -3.35
C VAL A 480 3.25 26.83 -3.80
N ALA A 481 4.24 26.52 -2.96
CA ALA A 481 5.13 25.39 -3.14
C ALA A 481 4.43 24.09 -2.73
N VAL A 482 4.32 23.14 -3.64
CA VAL A 482 3.68 21.83 -3.43
C VAL A 482 4.51 20.74 -4.11
N THR A 483 4.26 19.48 -3.75
CA THR A 483 4.80 18.37 -4.53
C THR A 483 4.05 18.23 -5.86
N ASN A 484 4.72 17.74 -6.91
CA ASN A 484 4.05 17.39 -8.17
C ASN A 484 2.91 16.39 -7.94
N TYR A 485 3.05 15.49 -6.96
CA TYR A 485 1.98 14.61 -6.51
C TYR A 485 0.70 15.38 -6.15
N LEU A 486 0.79 16.41 -5.29
CA LEU A 486 -0.36 17.25 -4.91
C LEU A 486 -0.87 18.11 -6.07
N ALA A 487 0.05 18.69 -6.87
CA ALA A 487 -0.29 19.54 -8.01
C ALA A 487 -1.12 18.77 -9.06
N PHE A 488 -0.85 17.50 -9.26
CA PHE A 488 -1.58 16.66 -10.21
C PHE A 488 -2.76 15.89 -9.58
N GLY A 489 -3.20 16.27 -8.38
CA GLY A 489 -4.44 15.80 -7.76
C GLY A 489 -4.28 14.76 -6.68
N GLY A 490 -3.05 14.43 -6.27
CA GLY A 490 -2.78 13.53 -5.16
C GLY A 490 -3.55 13.93 -3.89
N ASP A 491 -4.04 12.95 -3.14
CA ASP A 491 -4.92 13.11 -1.96
C ASP A 491 -6.14 14.03 -2.18
N ASN A 492 -6.42 14.41 -3.43
CA ASN A 492 -7.46 15.36 -3.82
C ASN A 492 -7.36 16.72 -3.11
N VAL A 493 -6.15 17.13 -2.66
CA VAL A 493 -5.95 18.37 -1.91
C VAL A 493 -6.25 19.59 -2.77
N LEU A 494 -5.70 19.65 -3.98
CA LEU A 494 -5.87 20.79 -4.90
C LEU A 494 -6.99 20.58 -5.93
N ARG A 495 -7.71 19.45 -5.87
CA ARG A 495 -8.67 19.07 -6.91
C ARG A 495 -9.79 20.11 -7.14
N SER A 496 -10.26 20.76 -6.08
CA SER A 496 -11.34 21.75 -6.16
C SER A 496 -10.93 23.08 -6.83
N VAL A 497 -9.63 23.30 -6.98
CA VAL A 497 -9.02 24.52 -7.56
C VAL A 497 -8.14 24.23 -8.77
N MET A 498 -8.05 22.97 -9.17
CA MET A 498 -7.24 22.56 -10.31
C MET A 498 -7.83 23.12 -11.61
N PRO A 499 -7.04 23.80 -12.44
CA PRO A 499 -7.51 24.31 -13.74
C PRO A 499 -7.90 23.15 -14.67
N GLU A 500 -8.72 23.42 -15.67
CA GLU A 500 -9.02 22.46 -16.73
C GLU A 500 -7.72 22.10 -17.49
N GLY A 501 -7.35 20.82 -17.47
CA GLY A 501 -6.07 20.34 -18.00
C GLY A 501 -4.95 20.20 -16.96
N GLY A 502 -5.18 20.54 -15.69
CA GLY A 502 -4.19 20.47 -14.61
C GLY A 502 -3.26 21.67 -14.54
N PHE A 503 -2.34 21.66 -13.58
CA PHE A 503 -1.27 22.66 -13.51
C PHE A 503 -0.15 22.29 -14.51
N ASP A 504 0.54 23.31 -15.04
CA ASP A 504 1.64 23.11 -15.98
C ASP A 504 2.81 22.38 -15.30
N ALA A 505 3.28 21.31 -15.93
CA ALA A 505 4.46 20.60 -15.47
C ALA A 505 5.69 21.51 -15.50
N GLN A 506 6.53 21.42 -14.47
CA GLN A 506 7.77 22.19 -14.36
C GLN A 506 8.96 21.27 -14.59
N PRO A 507 9.42 21.09 -15.82
CA PRO A 507 10.54 20.23 -16.14
C PRO A 507 11.80 20.71 -15.39
N ASN A 508 12.60 19.77 -14.90
CA ASN A 508 13.80 20.00 -14.10
C ASN A 508 13.56 20.65 -12.72
N ALA A 509 12.34 20.60 -12.19
CA ALA A 509 12.08 20.99 -10.82
C ALA A 509 12.88 20.08 -9.85
N PRO A 510 13.45 20.63 -8.77
CA PRO A 510 14.24 19.82 -7.84
C PRO A 510 13.36 18.82 -7.08
N MET A 511 13.92 17.68 -6.73
CA MET A 511 13.25 16.74 -5.84
C MET A 511 13.08 17.34 -4.45
N VAL A 512 11.93 17.13 -3.84
CA VAL A 512 11.62 17.65 -2.49
C VAL A 512 12.63 17.11 -1.47
N ARG A 513 13.01 15.84 -1.55
CA ARG A 513 14.06 15.26 -0.70
C ARG A 513 15.38 16.01 -0.79
N ASP A 514 15.80 16.43 -1.99
CA ASP A 514 17.04 17.18 -2.18
C ASP A 514 16.93 18.61 -1.60
N ILE A 515 15.74 19.18 -1.62
CA ILE A 515 15.48 20.48 -0.96
C ILE A 515 15.60 20.34 0.54
N ILE A 516 15.00 19.30 1.13
CA ILE A 516 15.11 19.00 2.56
C ILE A 516 16.58 18.82 2.97
N LEU A 517 17.34 18.05 2.18
CA LEU A 517 18.78 17.86 2.41
C LEU A 517 19.56 19.19 2.35
N ARG A 518 19.25 20.06 1.38
CA ARG A 518 19.89 21.38 1.28
C ARG A 518 19.50 22.29 2.44
N SER A 519 18.22 22.33 2.80
CA SER A 519 17.72 23.12 3.95
C SER A 519 18.40 22.71 5.25
N LEU A 520 18.50 21.41 5.53
CA LEU A 520 19.21 20.87 6.68
C LEU A 520 20.70 21.29 6.65
N LYS A 521 21.40 21.07 5.52
CA LYS A 521 22.81 21.45 5.38
C LYS A 521 23.06 22.96 5.56
N LYS A 522 22.12 23.82 5.09
CA LYS A 522 22.21 25.26 5.25
C LYS A 522 22.07 25.69 6.70
N ARG A 523 21.24 25.02 7.49
CA ARG A 523 21.12 25.29 8.94
C ARG A 523 22.42 24.94 9.66
N GLY A 524 23.08 23.84 9.31
CA GLY A 524 24.38 23.45 9.82
C GLY A 524 24.38 23.06 11.30
N GLY A 525 25.33 22.24 11.72
CA GLY A 525 25.55 21.92 13.13
C GLY A 525 24.49 21.03 13.76
N SER A 526 23.88 21.48 14.84
CA SER A 526 22.86 20.75 15.61
C SER A 526 21.48 21.35 15.36
N VAL A 527 20.47 20.48 15.23
CA VAL A 527 19.06 20.83 15.02
C VAL A 527 18.23 20.11 16.07
N ASP A 528 17.30 20.81 16.71
CA ASP A 528 16.42 20.27 17.73
C ASP A 528 14.94 20.37 17.30
N THR A 529 14.09 19.49 17.84
CA THR A 529 12.64 19.52 17.58
C THR A 529 12.00 20.83 18.00
N SER A 530 12.55 21.52 19.00
CA SER A 530 12.07 22.83 19.47
C SER A 530 12.21 23.95 18.41
N ASP A 531 13.12 23.79 17.44
CA ASP A 531 13.28 24.72 16.32
C ASP A 531 12.05 24.74 15.38
N PHE A 532 11.23 23.67 15.47
CA PHE A 532 10.05 23.45 14.63
C PHE A 532 8.76 23.31 15.44
N ASP A 533 8.80 23.60 16.74
CA ASP A 533 7.63 23.59 17.62
C ASP A 533 6.75 24.82 17.37
N SER A 534 5.55 24.61 16.89
CA SER A 534 4.54 25.66 16.67
C SER A 534 3.54 25.80 17.85
N SER A 535 3.70 25.05 18.95
CA SER A 535 2.74 25.00 20.05
C SER A 535 2.45 26.38 20.70
N ALA A 536 3.45 27.25 20.77
CA ALA A 536 3.30 28.62 21.30
C ALA A 536 2.56 29.55 20.33
N SER A 537 2.55 29.25 19.03
CA SER A 537 1.91 30.02 17.97
C SER A 537 1.48 29.08 16.84
N PRO A 538 0.39 28.33 17.02
CA PRO A 538 -0.06 27.32 16.09
C PRO A 538 -0.29 27.87 14.69
N ARG A 539 0.08 27.10 13.67
CA ARG A 539 -0.19 27.44 12.26
C ARG A 539 -1.69 27.27 11.97
N TRP A 540 -2.31 26.22 12.55
CA TRP A 540 -3.75 26.03 12.58
C TRP A 540 -4.35 26.47 13.91
N GLN A 541 -5.31 27.38 13.88
CA GLN A 541 -6.16 27.73 15.01
C GLN A 541 -7.58 27.27 14.71
N LEU A 542 -8.04 26.26 15.41
CA LEU A 542 -9.34 25.61 15.21
C LEU A 542 -10.17 25.71 16.47
N PRO A 543 -11.52 25.78 16.38
CA PRO A 543 -12.38 25.69 17.54
C PRO A 543 -12.22 24.32 18.21
N ALA A 544 -12.42 24.23 19.52
CA ALA A 544 -12.29 22.99 20.30
C ALA A 544 -13.18 21.85 19.79
N SER A 545 -14.29 22.19 19.14
CA SER A 545 -15.14 21.25 18.41
C SER A 545 -15.72 21.92 17.18
N MET A 546 -15.69 21.25 16.06
CA MET A 546 -16.27 21.74 14.81
C MET A 546 -17.37 20.79 14.34
N SER A 547 -18.59 21.35 14.16
CA SER A 547 -19.71 20.59 13.59
C SER A 547 -19.40 20.13 12.18
N ARG A 548 -19.80 18.90 11.82
CA ARG A 548 -19.73 18.41 10.43
C ARG A 548 -20.64 19.20 9.48
N GLU A 549 -21.59 19.96 9.99
CA GLU A 549 -22.51 20.80 9.23
C GLU A 549 -21.91 22.19 8.90
N CYS A 550 -20.77 22.52 9.52
CA CYS A 550 -20.07 23.78 9.28
C CYS A 550 -19.59 23.86 7.84
N ARG A 551 -19.97 24.91 7.13
CA ARG A 551 -19.60 25.10 5.70
C ARG A 551 -19.21 26.53 5.44
N LEU A 552 -18.25 26.70 4.52
CA LEU A 552 -17.97 28.01 3.93
C LEU A 552 -19.23 28.43 3.14
N LEU A 553 -19.64 29.68 3.27
CA LEU A 553 -20.68 30.22 2.40
C LEU A 553 -20.12 30.36 0.98
N PRO A 554 -20.94 30.09 -0.05
CA PRO A 554 -20.54 30.20 -1.45
C PRO A 554 -20.21 31.65 -1.84
#